data_6568fa66471cb8c78cb3478f23165bbb
#
_entry.id   6568fa66471cb8c78cb3478f23165bbb
#
_cell.length_a   1.000
_cell.length_b   1.000
_cell.length_c   1.000
_cell.angle_alpha   90.00
_cell.angle_beta   90.00
_cell.angle_gamma   90.00
#
_symmetry.space_group_name_H-M   'P 1'
#
loop_
_entity.id
_entity.type
_entity.pdbx_description
1 polymer ?
#
loop_
_entity_poly.entity_id
_entity_poly.type
_entity_poly.pdbx_seq_one_letter_code
_entity_poly.pdbx_strand_id
1 'polypeptide(L)'
;MSVVILVEDDEAVREVLVEALGDAGVRVLDADCPNKALLLVSSTPECMAVVTDIDLRARIDGFAVAERALEMNSDLAIIYISGQREHWLRRTMKSWERSITKPFDPGELVEVLRELESPAERPLA
;
A
#
# COMPACT_ATOMS: atom_id res chain seq x y z
N MET A 1 13.64 -10.25 3.67
CA MET A 1 12.39 -9.88 4.37
C MET A 1 11.79 -8.65 3.70
N SER A 2 10.50 -8.69 3.43
CA SER A 2 9.82 -7.61 2.72
C SER A 2 9.60 -6.40 3.61
N VAL A 3 9.87 -5.22 3.07
CA VAL A 3 9.56 -3.95 3.72
C VAL A 3 8.38 -3.33 3.00
N VAL A 4 7.37 -2.95 3.76
CA VAL A 4 6.12 -2.37 3.24
C VAL A 4 5.83 -1.05 3.96
N ILE A 5 5.41 -0.06 3.21
CA ILE A 5 4.97 1.22 3.78
C ILE A 5 3.45 1.22 3.78
N LEU A 6 2.86 1.43 4.96
CA LEU A 6 1.42 1.48 5.14
C LEU A 6 0.99 2.92 5.41
N VAL A 7 0.04 3.41 4.61
CA VAL A 7 -0.51 4.75 4.76
C VAL A 7 -1.97 4.65 5.16
N GLU A 8 -2.29 5.03 6.38
CA GLU A 8 -3.63 4.98 6.91
C GLU A 8 -3.80 6.08 7.97
N ASP A 9 -4.79 6.94 7.80
CA ASP A 9 -5.02 8.05 8.71
C ASP A 9 -5.81 7.67 9.97
N ASP A 10 -6.55 6.56 9.94
CA ASP A 10 -7.28 6.05 11.11
C ASP A 10 -6.30 5.27 11.99
N GLU A 11 -6.07 5.76 13.20
CA GLU A 11 -5.10 5.17 14.12
C GLU A 11 -5.45 3.73 14.49
N ALA A 12 -6.72 3.45 14.77
CA ALA A 12 -7.14 2.11 15.18
C ALA A 12 -6.95 1.11 14.04
N VAL A 13 -7.32 1.49 12.82
CA VAL A 13 -7.14 0.64 11.65
C VAL A 13 -5.66 0.42 11.38
N ARG A 14 -4.86 1.48 11.47
CA ARG A 14 -3.42 1.39 11.24
C ARG A 14 -2.76 0.42 12.22
N GLU A 15 -3.10 0.51 13.52
CA GLU A 15 -2.54 -0.38 14.54
C GLU A 15 -2.87 -1.84 14.27
N VAL A 16 -4.11 -2.14 13.89
CA VAL A 16 -4.54 -3.51 13.58
C VAL A 16 -3.75 -4.06 12.40
N LEU A 17 -3.57 -3.26 11.35
CA LEU A 17 -2.85 -3.70 10.16
C LEU A 17 -1.36 -3.87 10.42
N VAL A 18 -0.75 -2.96 11.18
CA VAL A 18 0.67 -3.08 11.56
C VAL A 18 0.90 -4.38 12.32
N GLU A 19 0.04 -4.69 13.28
CA GLU A 19 0.16 -5.90 14.08
C GLU A 19 -0.01 -7.16 13.22
N ALA A 20 -1.04 -7.19 12.38
CA ALA A 20 -1.30 -8.34 11.52
C ALA A 20 -0.17 -8.61 10.53
N LEU A 21 0.35 -7.56 9.92
CA LEU A 21 1.46 -7.69 8.98
C LEU A 21 2.74 -8.12 9.69
N GLY A 22 2.99 -7.53 10.86
CA GLY A 22 4.16 -7.92 11.67
C GLY A 22 4.11 -9.39 12.08
N ASP A 23 2.94 -9.89 12.47
CA ASP A 23 2.75 -11.29 12.84
C ASP A 23 2.99 -12.23 11.65
N ALA A 24 2.76 -11.74 10.45
CA ALA A 24 3.01 -12.51 9.22
C ALA A 24 4.45 -12.41 8.73
N GLY A 25 5.33 -11.74 9.48
CA GLY A 25 6.73 -11.59 9.13
C GLY A 25 7.06 -10.44 8.18
N VAL A 26 6.12 -9.53 7.99
CA VAL A 26 6.32 -8.36 7.14
C VAL A 26 6.87 -7.21 7.99
N ARG A 27 7.92 -6.55 7.51
CA ARG A 27 8.44 -5.36 8.16
C ARG A 27 7.64 -4.15 7.67
N VAL A 28 6.92 -3.51 8.58
CA VAL A 28 6.02 -2.41 8.24
C VAL A 28 6.56 -1.09 8.77
N LEU A 29 6.58 -0.09 7.89
CA LEU A 29 6.80 1.30 8.24
C LEU A 29 5.47 2.00 7.99
N ASP A 30 4.87 2.57 9.03
CA ASP A 30 3.54 3.14 8.91
C ASP A 30 3.56 4.66 8.94
N ALA A 31 2.60 5.25 8.25
CA ALA A 31 2.41 6.69 8.16
C ALA A 31 0.93 7.02 8.30
N ASP A 32 0.64 8.11 8.99
CA ASP A 32 -0.72 8.60 9.17
C ASP A 32 -1.12 9.66 8.14
N CYS A 33 -0.18 10.09 7.31
CA CYS A 33 -0.45 11.12 6.30
C CYS A 33 0.46 10.95 5.08
N PRO A 34 0.08 11.56 3.94
CA PRO A 34 0.86 11.47 2.71
C PRO A 34 2.30 11.93 2.83
N ASN A 35 2.55 13.06 3.51
CA ASN A 35 3.90 13.59 3.60
C ASN A 35 4.86 12.63 4.30
N LYS A 36 4.41 12.04 5.41
CA LYS A 36 5.22 11.06 6.14
C LYS A 36 5.47 9.83 5.28
N ALA A 37 4.44 9.37 4.57
CA ALA A 37 4.57 8.21 3.69
C ALA A 37 5.63 8.45 2.61
N LEU A 38 5.60 9.61 1.98
CA LEU A 38 6.55 9.93 0.91
C LEU A 38 7.97 10.09 1.42
N LEU A 39 8.14 10.63 2.64
CA LEU A 39 9.45 10.66 3.29
C LEU A 39 9.98 9.25 3.52
N LEU A 40 9.12 8.33 3.96
CA LEU A 40 9.51 6.94 4.15
C LEU A 40 9.91 6.27 2.84
N VAL A 41 9.17 6.52 1.75
CA VAL A 41 9.53 5.99 0.43
C VAL A 41 10.90 6.48 0.01
N SER A 42 11.17 7.77 0.17
CA SER A 42 12.44 8.36 -0.25
C SER A 42 13.63 7.84 0.55
N SER A 43 13.41 7.42 1.80
CA SER A 43 14.47 6.93 2.69
C SER A 43 14.56 5.42 2.77
N THR A 44 13.71 4.69 2.05
CA THR A 44 13.65 3.22 2.13
C THR A 44 13.67 2.62 0.72
N PRO A 45 14.85 2.64 0.05
CA PRO A 45 14.94 2.12 -1.32
C PRO A 45 14.63 0.62 -1.43
N GLU A 46 14.75 -0.14 -0.35
CA GLU A 46 14.41 -1.57 -0.31
C GLU A 46 12.91 -1.83 -0.17
N CYS A 47 12.08 -0.80 -0.11
CA CYS A 47 10.63 -0.97 0.03
C CYS A 47 10.06 -1.74 -1.17
N MET A 48 9.26 -2.76 -0.88
CA MET A 48 8.64 -3.61 -1.88
C MET A 48 7.29 -3.04 -2.34
N ALA A 49 6.52 -2.50 -1.41
CA ALA A 49 5.15 -2.10 -1.70
C ALA A 49 4.70 -0.94 -0.82
N VAL A 50 3.79 -0.16 -1.36
CA VAL A 50 3.04 0.85 -0.59
C VAL A 50 1.59 0.39 -0.53
N VAL A 51 1.08 0.26 0.69
CA VAL A 51 -0.33 -0.05 0.97
C VAL A 51 -0.97 1.25 1.43
N THR A 52 -1.92 1.77 0.68
CA THR A 52 -2.52 3.06 1.01
C THR A 52 -4.03 3.04 0.94
N ASP A 53 -4.66 3.64 1.94
CA ASP A 53 -6.07 4.00 1.84
C ASP A 53 -6.20 5.08 0.76
N ILE A 54 -7.27 5.04 0.00
CA ILE A 54 -7.54 6.07 -1.01
C ILE A 54 -8.00 7.36 -0.33
N ASP A 55 -8.87 7.24 0.68
CA ASP A 55 -9.42 8.40 1.39
C ASP A 55 -8.58 8.72 2.62
N LEU A 56 -7.60 9.59 2.47
CA LEU A 56 -6.66 9.92 3.53
C LEU A 56 -7.00 11.18 4.31
N ARG A 57 -8.14 11.82 4.03
CA ARG A 57 -8.56 13.07 4.67
C ARG A 57 -7.43 14.11 4.67
N ALA A 58 -6.78 14.26 3.52
CA ALA A 58 -5.65 15.14 3.31
C ALA A 58 -5.79 15.83 1.96
N ARG A 59 -4.84 16.70 1.62
CA ARG A 59 -4.85 17.43 0.35
C ARG A 59 -4.77 16.50 -0.86
N ILE A 60 -4.07 15.39 -0.70
CA ILE A 60 -3.95 14.40 -1.76
C ILE A 60 -4.52 13.07 -1.26
N ASP A 61 -5.04 12.29 -2.17
CA ASP A 61 -5.60 10.97 -1.88
C ASP A 61 -4.55 9.86 -2.08
N GLY A 62 -4.97 8.62 -1.86
CA GLY A 62 -4.07 7.47 -2.01
C GLY A 62 -3.58 7.28 -3.44
N PHE A 63 -4.35 7.66 -4.46
CA PHE A 63 -3.88 7.58 -5.84
C PHE A 63 -2.71 8.53 -6.09
N ALA A 64 -2.80 9.75 -5.55
CA ALA A 64 -1.72 10.71 -5.67
C ALA A 64 -0.48 10.28 -4.91
N VAL A 65 -0.65 9.69 -3.72
CA VAL A 65 0.47 9.13 -2.96
C VAL A 65 1.19 8.07 -3.79
N ALA A 66 0.43 7.14 -4.38
CA ALA A 66 1.02 6.08 -5.20
C ALA A 66 1.77 6.63 -6.41
N GLU A 67 1.20 7.60 -7.09
CA GLU A 67 1.84 8.22 -8.24
C GLU A 67 3.18 8.85 -7.87
N ARG A 68 3.22 9.60 -6.79
CA ARG A 68 4.46 10.23 -6.32
C ARG A 68 5.47 9.21 -5.81
N ALA A 69 4.99 8.16 -5.14
CA ALA A 69 5.87 7.08 -4.68
C ALA A 69 6.54 6.38 -5.86
N LEU A 70 5.79 6.10 -6.92
CA LEU A 70 6.32 5.45 -8.12
C LEU A 70 7.33 6.33 -8.87
N GLU A 71 7.21 7.65 -8.77
CA GLU A 71 8.23 8.55 -9.31
C GLU A 71 9.56 8.41 -8.56
N MET A 72 9.50 8.11 -7.26
CA MET A 72 10.69 7.93 -6.44
C MET A 72 11.29 6.53 -6.59
N ASN A 73 10.44 5.53 -6.77
CA ASN A 73 10.86 4.13 -6.88
C ASN A 73 9.88 3.39 -7.79
N SER A 74 10.25 3.22 -9.05
CA SER A 74 9.39 2.62 -10.06
C SER A 74 9.15 1.11 -9.87
N ASP A 75 9.90 0.48 -8.97
CA ASP A 75 9.75 -0.97 -8.70
C ASP A 75 8.69 -1.27 -7.65
N LEU A 76 8.11 -0.25 -7.04
CA LEU A 76 7.08 -0.45 -6.02
C LEU A 76 5.83 -1.12 -6.57
N ALA A 77 5.29 -2.06 -5.79
CA ALA A 77 3.93 -2.52 -5.98
C ALA A 77 3.01 -1.60 -5.16
N ILE A 78 1.79 -1.42 -5.63
CA ILE A 78 0.83 -0.55 -4.97
C ILE A 78 -0.42 -1.37 -4.61
N ILE A 79 -0.86 -1.25 -3.36
CA ILE A 79 -2.10 -1.87 -2.92
C ILE A 79 -3.01 -0.76 -2.40
N TYR A 80 -4.16 -0.59 -3.05
CA TYR A 80 -5.15 0.39 -2.65
C TYR A 80 -6.20 -0.24 -1.75
N ILE A 81 -6.58 0.46 -0.71
CA ILE A 81 -7.65 0.06 0.19
C ILE A 81 -8.74 1.12 0.14
N SER A 82 -10.00 0.71 -0.07
CA SER A 82 -11.11 1.65 -0.09
C SER A 82 -12.42 1.00 0.31
N GLY A 83 -13.27 1.76 1.01
CA GLY A 83 -14.65 1.40 1.24
C GLY A 83 -15.59 1.87 0.14
N GLN A 84 -15.07 2.60 -0.86
CA GLN A 84 -15.88 3.18 -1.92
C GLN A 84 -15.58 2.51 -3.26
N ARG A 85 -16.53 1.69 -3.70
CA ARG A 85 -16.37 0.93 -4.95
C ARG A 85 -16.21 1.81 -6.18
N GLU A 86 -16.79 3.00 -6.17
CA GLU A 86 -16.71 3.92 -7.30
C GLU A 86 -15.27 4.36 -7.61
N HIS A 87 -14.36 4.25 -6.65
CA HIS A 87 -12.95 4.52 -6.91
C HIS A 87 -12.37 3.57 -7.96
N TRP A 88 -12.87 2.33 -7.99
CA TRP A 88 -12.37 1.30 -8.92
C TRP A 88 -12.97 1.43 -10.30
N LEU A 89 -14.21 1.93 -10.41
CA LEU A 89 -14.96 1.97 -11.65
C LEU A 89 -14.36 2.93 -12.69
N ARG A 90 -13.59 3.89 -12.25
CA ARG A 90 -13.02 4.94 -13.11
C ARG A 90 -11.54 4.72 -13.41
N ARG A 91 -10.99 3.59 -12.99
CA ARG A 91 -9.57 3.37 -13.07
C ARG A 91 -9.25 1.96 -13.50
N THR A 92 -8.39 1.83 -14.50
CA THR A 92 -7.87 0.54 -14.91
C THR A 92 -6.65 0.20 -14.06
N MET A 93 -6.71 -0.93 -13.36
CA MET A 93 -5.60 -1.40 -12.55
C MET A 93 -4.48 -1.92 -13.43
N LYS A 94 -3.27 -1.50 -13.14
CA LYS A 94 -2.07 -2.00 -13.80
C LYS A 94 -1.62 -3.29 -13.14
N SER A 95 -0.75 -4.05 -13.81
CA SER A 95 -0.34 -5.38 -13.30
C SER A 95 0.37 -5.35 -11.94
N TRP A 96 1.00 -4.24 -11.59
CA TRP A 96 1.65 -4.05 -10.28
C TRP A 96 0.75 -3.41 -9.24
N GLU A 97 -0.50 -3.17 -9.58
CA GLU A 97 -1.50 -2.60 -8.67
C GLU A 97 -2.48 -3.67 -8.22
N ARG A 98 -2.93 -3.57 -6.99
CA ARG A 98 -3.98 -4.40 -6.42
C ARG A 98 -4.94 -3.52 -5.65
N SER A 99 -6.15 -4.02 -5.45
CA SER A 99 -7.14 -3.30 -4.66
C SER A 99 -7.81 -4.25 -3.67
N ILE A 100 -8.09 -3.71 -2.49
CA ILE A 100 -8.83 -4.43 -1.45
C ILE A 100 -9.95 -3.53 -0.99
N THR A 101 -11.18 -4.07 -0.92
CA THR A 101 -12.36 -3.30 -0.51
C THR A 101 -12.64 -3.52 0.96
N LYS A 102 -12.90 -2.45 1.70
CA LYS A 102 -13.32 -2.52 3.11
C LYS A 102 -14.78 -2.97 3.19
N PRO A 103 -15.19 -3.75 4.20
CA PRO A 103 -14.33 -4.34 5.21
C PRO A 103 -13.57 -5.56 4.66
N PHE A 104 -12.38 -5.80 5.19
CA PHE A 104 -11.58 -6.95 4.76
C PHE A 104 -10.88 -7.57 5.97
N ASP A 105 -10.52 -8.84 5.83
CA ASP A 105 -9.72 -9.54 6.83
C ASP A 105 -8.24 -9.18 6.57
N PRO A 106 -7.48 -8.78 7.59
CA PRO A 106 -6.05 -8.51 7.40
C PRO A 106 -5.29 -9.64 6.70
N GLY A 107 -5.74 -10.87 6.81
CA GLY A 107 -5.18 -12.01 6.08
C GLY A 107 -5.25 -11.85 4.57
N GLU A 108 -6.25 -11.16 4.05
CA GLU A 108 -6.35 -10.88 2.62
C GLU A 108 -5.19 -10.00 2.15
N LEU A 109 -4.85 -9.00 2.96
CA LEU A 109 -3.72 -8.12 2.66
C LEU A 109 -2.41 -8.90 2.66
N VAL A 110 -2.23 -9.78 3.65
CA VAL A 110 -1.03 -10.65 3.72
C VAL A 110 -0.92 -11.51 2.47
N GLU A 111 -2.03 -12.10 2.02
CA GLU A 111 -2.06 -12.94 0.82
C GLU A 111 -1.64 -12.15 -0.43
N VAL A 112 -2.18 -10.95 -0.59
CA VAL A 112 -1.83 -10.08 -1.73
C VAL A 112 -0.34 -9.75 -1.70
N LEU A 113 0.19 -9.42 -0.53
CA LEU A 113 1.61 -9.11 -0.39
C LEU A 113 2.49 -10.30 -0.75
N ARG A 114 2.09 -11.51 -0.35
CA ARG A 114 2.83 -12.73 -0.70
C ARG A 114 2.83 -12.98 -2.20
N GLU A 115 1.72 -12.74 -2.87
CA GLU A 115 1.64 -12.86 -4.32
C GLU A 115 2.61 -11.88 -5.00
N LEU A 116 2.69 -10.65 -4.49
CA LEU A 116 3.56 -9.63 -5.07
C LEU A 116 5.04 -9.88 -4.81
N GLU A 117 5.39 -10.66 -3.80
CA GLU A 117 6.77 -11.05 -3.54
C GLU A 117 7.31 -12.03 -4.59
N SER A 118 6.43 -12.80 -5.22
CA SER A 118 6.85 -13.77 -6.23
C SER A 118 7.36 -13.04 -7.47
N PRO A 119 8.59 -13.31 -7.92
CA PRO A 119 9.12 -12.67 -9.12
C PRO A 119 8.27 -12.90 -10.37
N ALA A 120 7.54 -14.01 -10.42
CA ALA A 120 6.68 -14.34 -11.56
C ALA A 120 5.44 -13.45 -11.64
N GLU A 121 5.04 -12.84 -10.53
CA GLU A 121 3.86 -11.99 -10.46
C GLU A 121 4.16 -10.53 -10.81
N ARG A 122 5.42 -10.14 -10.87
CA ARG A 122 5.80 -8.77 -11.15
C ARG A 122 6.13 -8.62 -12.62
N PRO A 123 5.61 -7.57 -13.27
CA PRO A 123 5.94 -7.31 -14.66
C PRO A 123 7.41 -6.90 -14.78
N LEU A 124 8.02 -7.29 -15.87
CA LEU A 124 9.32 -6.76 -16.24
C LEU A 124 9.13 -5.33 -16.71
N ALA A 125 9.85 -4.43 -16.12
CA ALA A 125 9.71 -3.01 -16.42
C ALA A 125 10.06 -2.69 -17.87
#